data_e9bc9f9f7aba9e830707a757d8b9b4c0
#
_entry.id   e9bc9f9f7aba9e830707a757d8b9b4c0
#
_cell.length_a   1.000
_cell.length_b   1.000
_cell.length_c   1.000
_cell.angle_alpha   90.00
_cell.angle_beta   90.00
_cell.angle_gamma   90.00
#
_symmetry.space_group_name_H-M   'P 1'
#
loop_
_entity.id
_entity.type
_entity.pdbx_description
1 polymer ?
#
loop_
_entity_poly.entity_id
_entity_poly.type
_entity_poly.pdbx_seq_one_letter_code
_entity_poly.pdbx_strand_id
1 'polypeptide(L)'
;MNFMVLPPEVNSARIYAGAGPAPMLAAAVAWDGLAAELGMAAASFSLLISGLTAGPGSAWQGPAAAAMAAAAAPYLSWLNAATARAE
;
A
#
# COMPACT_ATOMS: atom_id res chain seq x y z
N MET A 1 -24.62 11.25 11.50
CA MET A 1 -25.14 11.68 12.82
C MET A 1 -24.75 13.12 13.08
N ASN A 2 -25.68 13.95 13.52
CA ASN A 2 -25.40 15.36 13.76
C ASN A 2 -25.20 15.60 15.26
N PHE A 3 -23.96 15.68 15.69
CA PHE A 3 -23.59 15.87 17.10
C PHE A 3 -23.91 17.27 17.64
N MET A 4 -24.16 18.25 16.75
CA MET A 4 -24.44 19.61 17.16
C MET A 4 -25.89 19.82 17.60
N VAL A 5 -26.79 18.92 17.25
CA VAL A 5 -28.23 19.02 17.54
C VAL A 5 -28.58 18.35 18.87
N LEU A 6 -27.78 17.40 19.33
CA LEU A 6 -28.05 16.59 20.52
C LEU A 6 -27.32 17.15 21.74
N PRO A 7 -27.90 17.00 22.95
CA PRO A 7 -27.19 17.33 24.19
C PRO A 7 -25.90 16.50 24.34
N PRO A 8 -24.88 17.04 25.02
CA PRO A 8 -23.61 16.32 25.20
C PRO A 8 -23.73 14.95 25.83
N GLU A 9 -24.63 14.78 26.81
CA GLU A 9 -24.84 13.50 27.48
C GLU A 9 -25.44 12.46 26.55
N VAL A 10 -26.24 12.84 25.56
CA VAL A 10 -26.80 11.93 24.56
C VAL A 10 -25.69 11.53 23.57
N ASN A 11 -24.86 12.47 23.15
CA ASN A 11 -23.72 12.18 22.29
C ASN A 11 -22.75 11.23 22.96
N SER A 12 -22.45 11.46 24.25
CA SER A 12 -21.57 10.59 25.04
C SER A 12 -22.13 9.17 25.13
N ALA A 13 -23.43 9.03 25.44
CA ALA A 13 -24.08 7.73 25.51
C ALA A 13 -24.02 6.98 24.19
N ARG A 14 -24.22 7.67 23.08
CA ARG A 14 -24.15 7.08 21.74
C ARG A 14 -22.74 6.58 21.41
N ILE A 15 -21.72 7.35 21.79
CA ILE A 15 -20.32 6.94 21.60
C ILE A 15 -20.03 5.68 22.38
N TYR A 16 -20.42 5.61 23.66
CA TYR A 16 -20.20 4.43 24.50
C TYR A 16 -21.02 3.21 24.08
N ALA A 17 -22.21 3.45 23.54
CA ALA A 17 -23.08 2.36 23.08
C ALA A 17 -22.72 1.86 21.67
N GLY A 18 -21.84 2.56 20.96
CA GLY A 18 -21.44 2.20 19.61
C GLY A 18 -20.57 0.96 19.54
N ALA A 19 -20.03 0.70 18.34
CA ALA A 19 -19.26 -0.50 18.06
C ALA A 19 -17.92 -0.59 18.81
N GLY A 20 -17.48 0.52 19.43
CA GLY A 20 -16.21 0.57 20.14
C GLY A 20 -15.01 0.57 19.18
N PRO A 21 -13.81 0.15 19.65
CA PRO A 21 -12.61 0.18 18.83
C PRO A 21 -12.47 -0.98 17.86
N ALA A 22 -13.27 -2.05 17.97
CA ALA A 22 -13.08 -3.26 17.20
C ALA A 22 -13.09 -3.07 15.68
N PRO A 23 -14.03 -2.30 15.08
CA PRO A 23 -14.00 -2.06 13.64
C PRO A 23 -12.75 -1.30 13.18
N MET A 24 -12.27 -0.36 13.97
CA MET A 24 -11.05 0.40 13.66
C MET A 24 -9.81 -0.48 13.76
N LEU A 25 -9.75 -1.34 14.77
CA LEU A 25 -8.65 -2.30 14.91
C LEU A 25 -8.63 -3.30 13.76
N ALA A 26 -9.80 -3.79 13.35
CA ALA A 26 -9.90 -4.68 12.19
C ALA A 26 -9.45 -3.98 10.90
N ALA A 27 -9.81 -2.71 10.73
CA ALA A 27 -9.35 -1.91 9.59
C ALA A 27 -7.84 -1.72 9.62
N ALA A 28 -7.26 -1.45 10.79
CA ALA A 28 -5.80 -1.30 10.93
C ALA A 28 -5.07 -2.58 10.54
N VAL A 29 -5.56 -3.75 10.98
CA VAL A 29 -4.99 -5.05 10.60
C VAL A 29 -5.09 -5.27 9.09
N ALA A 30 -6.22 -4.90 8.48
CA ALA A 30 -6.40 -5.03 7.03
C ALA A 30 -5.42 -4.12 6.27
N TRP A 31 -5.18 -2.90 6.73
CA TRP A 31 -4.20 -2.00 6.13
C TRP A 31 -2.78 -2.53 6.26
N ASP A 32 -2.42 -3.11 7.41
CA ASP A 32 -1.11 -3.74 7.60
C ASP A 32 -0.93 -4.92 6.66
N GLY A 33 -1.96 -5.73 6.46
CA GLY A 33 -1.95 -6.82 5.50
C GLY A 33 -1.76 -6.33 4.07
N LEU A 34 -2.44 -5.26 3.69
CA LEU A 34 -2.27 -4.65 2.37
C LEU A 34 -0.86 -4.10 2.18
N ALA A 35 -0.31 -3.43 3.20
CA ALA A 35 1.06 -2.93 3.15
C ALA A 35 2.07 -4.06 2.91
N ALA A 36 1.90 -5.19 3.60
CA ALA A 36 2.75 -6.36 3.41
C ALA A 36 2.64 -6.91 1.98
N GLU A 37 1.43 -7.04 1.44
CA GLU A 37 1.22 -7.51 0.07
C GLU A 37 1.82 -6.57 -0.97
N LEU A 38 1.65 -5.26 -0.80
CA LEU A 38 2.24 -4.26 -1.68
C LEU A 38 3.77 -4.30 -1.63
N GLY A 39 4.33 -4.47 -0.44
CA GLY A 39 5.78 -4.62 -0.28
C GLY A 39 6.33 -5.85 -0.99
N MET A 40 5.64 -6.98 -0.89
CA MET A 40 6.00 -8.20 -1.62
C MET A 40 5.86 -8.02 -3.14
N ALA A 41 4.83 -7.33 -3.60
CA ALA A 41 4.64 -7.04 -5.01
C ALA A 41 5.77 -6.15 -5.54
N ALA A 42 6.18 -5.14 -4.78
CA ALA A 42 7.29 -4.25 -5.14
C ALA A 42 8.60 -5.05 -5.26
N ALA A 43 8.88 -5.92 -4.29
CA ALA A 43 10.09 -6.75 -4.30
C ALA A 43 10.07 -7.72 -5.48
N SER A 44 8.97 -8.39 -5.74
CA SER A 44 8.83 -9.32 -6.86
C SER A 44 8.98 -8.62 -8.21
N PHE A 45 8.38 -7.43 -8.35
CA PHE A 45 8.51 -6.63 -9.57
C PHE A 45 9.95 -6.18 -9.79
N SER A 46 10.63 -5.71 -8.74
CA SER A 46 12.03 -5.31 -8.81
C SER A 46 12.92 -6.48 -9.25
N LEU A 47 12.73 -7.67 -8.68
CA LEU A 47 13.47 -8.87 -9.04
C LEU A 47 13.21 -9.28 -10.49
N LEU A 48 11.95 -9.20 -10.93
CA LEU A 48 11.57 -9.52 -12.30
C LEU A 48 12.28 -8.60 -13.29
N ILE A 49 12.23 -7.30 -13.06
CA ILE A 49 12.86 -6.31 -13.94
C ILE A 49 14.39 -6.51 -13.95
N SER A 50 14.99 -6.72 -12.79
CA SER A 50 16.42 -6.99 -12.71
C SER A 50 16.82 -8.25 -13.49
N GLY A 51 16.03 -9.31 -13.37
CA GLY A 51 16.27 -10.56 -14.09
C GLY A 51 16.14 -10.42 -15.61
N LEU A 52 15.25 -9.52 -16.08
CA LEU A 52 15.04 -9.28 -17.50
C LEU A 52 16.05 -8.32 -18.12
N THR A 53 16.66 -7.44 -17.33
CA THR A 53 17.45 -6.31 -17.85
C THR A 53 18.92 -6.30 -17.42
N ALA A 54 19.30 -7.10 -16.43
CA ALA A 54 20.64 -7.05 -15.86
C ALA A 54 21.49 -8.23 -16.28
N GLY A 55 22.64 -7.92 -16.88
CA GLY A 55 23.71 -8.88 -17.12
C GLY A 55 23.58 -9.71 -18.37
N PRO A 56 24.62 -10.52 -18.65
CA PRO A 56 24.66 -11.40 -19.81
C PRO A 56 23.58 -12.49 -19.70
N GLY A 57 22.95 -12.79 -20.81
CA GLY A 57 21.89 -13.81 -20.84
C GLY A 57 20.52 -13.31 -20.42
N SER A 58 20.38 -12.04 -20.03
CA SER A 58 19.04 -11.46 -19.75
C SER A 58 18.26 -11.33 -21.06
N ALA A 59 16.92 -11.32 -20.96
CA ALA A 59 16.05 -11.22 -22.13
C ALA A 59 16.21 -9.88 -22.88
N TRP A 60 16.53 -8.81 -22.16
CA TRP A 60 16.74 -7.48 -22.71
C TRP A 60 18.20 -7.08 -22.55
N GLN A 61 18.80 -6.53 -23.58
CA GLN A 61 20.22 -6.16 -23.61
C GLN A 61 20.42 -4.73 -24.09
N GLY A 62 21.52 -4.08 -23.67
CA GLY A 62 21.93 -2.78 -24.16
C GLY A 62 20.89 -1.68 -23.95
N PRO A 63 20.68 -0.80 -24.97
CA PRO A 63 19.73 0.31 -24.84
C PRO A 63 18.28 -0.14 -24.55
N ALA A 64 17.88 -1.31 -25.04
CA ALA A 64 16.55 -1.85 -24.76
C ALA A 64 16.39 -2.20 -23.30
N ALA A 65 17.41 -2.78 -22.67
CA ALA A 65 17.40 -3.07 -21.23
C ALA A 65 17.31 -1.77 -20.40
N ALA A 66 18.08 -0.75 -20.76
CA ALA A 66 18.05 0.53 -20.09
C ALA A 66 16.68 1.22 -20.22
N ALA A 67 16.08 1.15 -21.40
CA ALA A 67 14.75 1.72 -21.65
C ALA A 67 13.67 1.00 -20.83
N MET A 68 13.74 -0.32 -20.75
CA MET A 68 12.81 -1.12 -19.94
C MET A 68 12.93 -0.78 -18.44
N ALA A 69 14.15 -0.72 -17.93
CA ALA A 69 14.39 -0.36 -16.54
C ALA A 69 13.88 1.05 -16.22
N ALA A 70 14.11 2.01 -17.11
CA ALA A 70 13.63 3.38 -16.96
C ALA A 70 12.10 3.47 -17.00
N ALA A 71 11.44 2.70 -17.86
CA ALA A 71 9.99 2.65 -17.95
C ALA A 71 9.36 2.00 -16.71
N ALA A 72 10.03 1.03 -16.09
CA ALA A 72 9.55 0.33 -14.92
C ALA A 72 9.74 1.13 -13.62
N ALA A 73 10.73 2.02 -13.56
CA ALA A 73 11.09 2.74 -12.35
C ALA A 73 9.93 3.54 -11.72
N PRO A 74 9.12 4.31 -12.48
CA PRO A 74 7.98 5.02 -11.91
C PRO A 74 6.94 4.10 -11.28
N TYR A 75 6.70 2.93 -11.86
CA TYR A 75 5.76 1.96 -11.30
C TYR A 75 6.27 1.40 -9.98
N LEU A 76 7.55 1.07 -9.89
CA LEU A 76 8.17 0.62 -8.65
C LEU A 76 8.10 1.70 -7.57
N SER A 77 8.38 2.95 -7.91
CA SER A 77 8.25 4.07 -6.99
C SER A 77 6.81 4.21 -6.48
N TRP A 78 5.83 4.04 -7.36
CA TRP A 78 4.42 4.08 -6.99
C TRP A 78 4.07 2.95 -6.02
N LEU A 79 4.53 1.72 -6.27
CA LEU A 79 4.31 0.58 -5.37
C LEU A 79 4.90 0.84 -3.98
N ASN A 80 6.11 1.36 -3.91
CA ASN A 80 6.76 1.69 -2.64
C ASN A 80 6.02 2.81 -1.89
N ALA A 81 5.54 3.82 -2.61
CA ALA A 81 4.74 4.89 -2.03
C ALA A 81 3.39 4.37 -1.51
N ALA A 82 2.75 3.49 -2.26
CA ALA A 82 1.49 2.86 -1.85
C ALA A 82 1.69 2.00 -0.59
N THR A 83 2.79 1.25 -0.51
CA THR A 83 3.16 0.48 0.68
C THR A 83 3.27 1.39 1.91
N ALA A 84 4.00 2.49 1.78
CA ALA A 84 4.17 3.44 2.89
C ALA A 84 2.85 4.07 3.34
N ARG A 85 1.95 4.35 2.40
CA ARG A 85 0.64 4.91 2.74
C ARG A 85 -0.28 3.92 3.44
N ALA A 86 -0.11 2.62 3.17
CA ALA A 86 -0.91 1.58 3.80
C ALA A 86 -0.43 1.20 5.20
N GLU A 87 0.80 1.55 5.55
CA GLU A 87 1.38 1.27 6.86
C GLU A 87 0.73 2.04 8.03
#